data_b3e9538d5ac35bd83868eb8b09d4e2a7
#
_entry.id   b3e9538d5ac35bd83868eb8b09d4e2a7
#
_cell.length_a   1.000
_cell.length_b   1.000
_cell.length_c   1.000
_cell.angle_alpha   90.00
_cell.angle_beta   90.00
_cell.angle_gamma   90.00
#
_symmetry.space_group_name_H-M   'P 1'
#
loop_
_entity.id
_entity.type
_entity.pdbx_description
1 polymer ?
#
loop_
_entity_poly.entity_id
_entity_poly.type
_entity_poly.pdbx_seq_one_letter_code
_entity_poly.pdbx_strand_id
1 'polypeptide(L)'
;VGLYVGGQEEHPSRIMDKEHIITDKATLLNHPPDILLTNYKMLDYLLVRPKDAHLWDENKKETLKFIAVDEFHTFDGAQGTDLACLLRRLKARLGTPKNHLCCIGTSATMGSKDSGQEIRNYAEEVFDEDFDGESIITEDRLSPFEFFEDIETTGFKFPSDEDAIKLQEYA
;
A
#
# COMPACT_ATOMS: atom_id res chain seq x y z
N VAL A 1 -12.22 -1.73 -10.84
CA VAL A 1 -10.80 -1.94 -10.51
C VAL A 1 -10.06 -2.34 -11.77
N GLY A 2 -8.93 -1.70 -12.03
CA GLY A 2 -8.08 -2.01 -13.15
C GLY A 2 -6.63 -2.23 -12.74
N LEU A 3 -5.95 -3.18 -13.37
CA LEU A 3 -4.52 -3.45 -13.19
C LEU A 3 -3.76 -3.02 -14.43
N TYR A 4 -2.85 -2.05 -14.26
CA TYR A 4 -2.01 -1.56 -15.34
C TYR A 4 -0.53 -1.71 -14.95
N VAL A 5 0.08 -2.81 -15.40
CA VAL A 5 1.49 -3.13 -15.12
C VAL A 5 2.29 -3.39 -16.40
N GLY A 6 3.61 -3.53 -16.29
CA GLY A 6 4.48 -3.88 -17.42
C GLY A 6 4.20 -5.28 -17.95
N GLY A 7 4.64 -5.53 -19.19
CA GLY A 7 4.42 -6.81 -19.86
C GLY A 7 3.13 -6.88 -20.69
N GLN A 8 2.96 -7.99 -21.38
CA GLN A 8 1.71 -8.37 -22.06
C GLN A 8 1.14 -9.59 -21.34
N GLU A 9 -0.12 -9.52 -20.96
CA GLU A 9 -0.86 -10.71 -20.54
C GLU A 9 -1.29 -11.49 -21.78
N GLU A 10 -1.21 -12.81 -21.73
CA GLU A 10 -1.65 -13.67 -22.83
C GLU A 10 -3.18 -13.59 -23.02
N HIS A 11 -3.92 -13.39 -21.94
CA HIS A 11 -5.39 -13.32 -21.94
C HIS A 11 -5.88 -12.13 -21.08
N PRO A 12 -5.80 -10.88 -21.59
CA PRO A 12 -6.22 -9.73 -20.82
C PRO A 12 -7.74 -9.67 -20.63
N SER A 13 -8.20 -9.46 -19.40
CA SER A 13 -9.62 -9.33 -19.08
C SER A 13 -10.11 -7.92 -19.39
N ARG A 14 -11.29 -7.83 -20.04
CA ARG A 14 -12.01 -6.58 -20.34
C ARG A 14 -13.17 -6.31 -19.40
N ILE A 15 -13.49 -7.24 -18.53
CA ILE A 15 -14.60 -7.15 -17.59
C ILE A 15 -14.11 -7.33 -16.16
N MET A 16 -14.86 -6.79 -15.22
CA MET A 16 -14.68 -7.01 -13.80
C MET A 16 -15.83 -7.87 -13.27
N ASP A 17 -15.51 -8.97 -12.61
CA ASP A 17 -16.43 -9.83 -11.91
C ASP A 17 -15.83 -10.31 -10.57
N LYS A 18 -16.37 -11.36 -9.98
CA LYS A 18 -15.89 -11.89 -8.68
C LYS A 18 -14.49 -12.52 -8.75
N GLU A 19 -14.06 -12.93 -9.94
CA GLU A 19 -12.81 -13.67 -10.17
C GLU A 19 -11.80 -12.86 -10.98
N HIS A 20 -12.25 -11.81 -11.69
CA HIS A 20 -11.42 -11.06 -12.62
C HIS A 20 -11.46 -9.56 -12.37
N ILE A 21 -10.32 -8.91 -12.53
CA ILE A 21 -10.17 -7.46 -12.64
C ILE A 21 -9.83 -7.10 -14.09
N ILE A 22 -10.07 -5.85 -14.48
CA ILE A 22 -9.76 -5.40 -15.84
C ILE A 22 -8.24 -5.27 -16.00
N THR A 23 -7.66 -5.96 -16.98
CA THR A 23 -6.24 -5.94 -17.31
C THR A 23 -5.96 -5.55 -18.75
N ASP A 24 -7.01 -5.49 -19.61
CA ASP A 24 -6.88 -5.00 -20.99
C ASP A 24 -6.56 -3.51 -21.01
N LYS A 25 -5.36 -3.16 -21.43
CA LYS A 25 -4.85 -1.78 -21.40
C LYS A 25 -5.66 -0.82 -22.25
N ALA A 26 -6.20 -1.28 -23.39
CA ALA A 26 -7.03 -0.45 -24.25
C ALA A 26 -8.37 -0.09 -23.55
N THR A 27 -8.97 -1.06 -22.87
CA THR A 27 -10.18 -0.85 -22.08
C THR A 27 -9.91 0.14 -20.94
N LEU A 28 -8.80 -0.01 -20.20
CA LEU A 28 -8.44 0.90 -19.10
C LEU A 28 -8.17 2.33 -19.55
N LEU A 29 -7.61 2.53 -20.74
CA LEU A 29 -7.38 3.86 -21.29
C LEU A 29 -8.67 4.52 -21.79
N ASN A 30 -9.58 3.74 -22.37
CA ASN A 30 -10.86 4.28 -22.89
C ASN A 30 -11.91 4.46 -21.77
N HIS A 31 -11.81 3.68 -20.72
CA HIS A 31 -12.69 3.67 -19.56
C HIS A 31 -11.86 3.60 -18.28
N PRO A 32 -11.30 4.75 -17.82
CA PRO A 32 -10.48 4.80 -16.63
C PRO A 32 -11.19 4.21 -15.41
N PRO A 33 -10.54 3.31 -14.64
CA PRO A 33 -11.15 2.68 -13.48
C PRO A 33 -11.14 3.63 -12.27
N ASP A 34 -12.10 3.48 -11.35
CA ASP A 34 -12.10 4.22 -10.08
C ASP A 34 -10.93 3.82 -9.16
N ILE A 35 -10.45 2.59 -9.28
CA ILE A 35 -9.27 2.08 -8.55
C ILE A 35 -8.27 1.54 -9.59
N LEU A 36 -7.12 2.17 -9.66
CA LEU A 36 -6.01 1.77 -10.52
C LEU A 36 -4.90 1.11 -9.70
N LEU A 37 -4.66 -0.17 -9.93
CA LEU A 37 -3.51 -0.91 -9.41
C LEU A 37 -2.37 -0.81 -10.41
N THR A 38 -1.22 -0.31 -9.96
CA THR A 38 -0.03 -0.15 -10.83
C THR A 38 1.23 -0.13 -9.99
N ASN A 39 2.39 -0.20 -10.62
CA ASN A 39 3.65 0.06 -9.93
C ASN A 39 4.15 1.49 -10.23
N TYR A 40 5.05 2.00 -9.38
CA TYR A 40 5.50 3.40 -9.47
C TYR A 40 6.19 3.73 -10.80
N LYS A 41 6.94 2.79 -11.39
CA LYS A 41 7.57 3.00 -12.72
C LYS A 41 6.55 3.07 -13.84
N MET A 42 5.52 2.24 -13.75
CA MET A 42 4.43 2.29 -14.73
C MET A 42 3.61 3.58 -14.59
N LEU A 43 3.36 4.02 -13.37
CA LEU A 43 2.70 5.29 -13.12
C LEU A 43 3.48 6.46 -13.73
N ASP A 44 4.82 6.44 -13.62
CA ASP A 44 5.68 7.43 -14.28
C ASP A 44 5.52 7.42 -15.81
N TYR A 45 5.51 6.24 -16.42
CA TYR A 45 5.23 6.13 -17.86
C TYR A 45 3.84 6.65 -18.24
N LEU A 46 2.80 6.34 -17.46
CA LEU A 46 1.43 6.80 -17.70
C LEU A 46 1.31 8.32 -17.64
N LEU A 47 2.12 8.98 -16.82
CA LEU A 47 2.14 10.44 -16.72
C LEU A 47 2.85 11.13 -17.89
N VAL A 48 3.85 10.46 -18.49
CA VAL A 48 4.74 11.08 -19.50
C VAL A 48 4.33 10.74 -20.92
N ARG A 49 3.79 9.54 -21.18
CA ARG A 49 3.51 9.09 -22.53
C ARG A 49 2.24 9.72 -23.12
N PRO A 50 2.32 10.39 -24.28
CA PRO A 50 1.14 11.03 -24.88
C PRO A 50 -0.02 10.08 -25.19
N LYS A 51 0.30 8.81 -25.56
CA LYS A 51 -0.72 7.80 -25.85
C LYS A 51 -1.58 7.39 -24.67
N ASP A 52 -1.08 7.61 -23.46
CA ASP A 52 -1.76 7.26 -22.20
C ASP A 52 -2.45 8.48 -21.56
N ALA A 53 -2.42 9.65 -22.24
CA ALA A 53 -2.96 10.91 -21.71
C ALA A 53 -4.45 10.81 -21.37
N HIS A 54 -5.23 10.04 -22.16
CA HIS A 54 -6.66 9.85 -21.96
C HIS A 54 -7.04 9.25 -20.60
N LEU A 55 -6.12 8.51 -19.95
CA LEU A 55 -6.35 7.98 -18.62
C LEU A 55 -6.67 9.10 -17.60
N TRP A 56 -6.22 10.31 -17.87
CA TRP A 56 -6.31 11.45 -16.95
C TRP A 56 -7.37 12.49 -17.34
N ASP A 57 -7.99 12.37 -18.52
CA ASP A 57 -8.85 13.42 -19.07
C ASP A 57 -10.11 13.68 -18.23
N GLU A 58 -10.67 12.65 -17.61
CA GLU A 58 -11.85 12.75 -16.74
C GLU A 58 -11.51 13.20 -15.30
N ASN A 59 -10.23 13.34 -14.97
CA ASN A 59 -9.83 13.74 -13.63
C ASN A 59 -9.99 15.25 -13.44
N LYS A 60 -10.80 15.63 -12.45
CA LYS A 60 -10.88 16.98 -11.91
C LYS A 60 -9.98 17.10 -10.70
N LYS A 61 -9.77 18.33 -10.21
CA LYS A 61 -8.88 18.63 -9.07
C LYS A 61 -9.14 17.78 -7.82
N GLU A 62 -10.37 17.34 -7.62
CA GLU A 62 -10.80 16.58 -6.44
C GLU A 62 -11.17 15.11 -6.74
N THR A 63 -10.88 14.63 -7.95
CA THR A 63 -11.22 13.24 -8.34
C THR A 63 -10.33 12.24 -7.65
N LEU A 64 -9.02 12.46 -7.64
CA LEU A 64 -8.07 11.62 -6.90
C LEU A 64 -8.23 11.89 -5.40
N LYS A 65 -8.54 10.87 -4.62
CA LYS A 65 -8.78 10.97 -3.18
C LYS A 65 -7.82 10.12 -2.35
N PHE A 66 -7.36 9.02 -2.90
CA PHE A 66 -6.54 8.05 -2.17
C PHE A 66 -5.30 7.69 -2.96
N ILE A 67 -4.18 7.62 -2.27
CA ILE A 67 -2.95 7.00 -2.75
C ILE A 67 -2.51 5.99 -1.69
N ALA A 68 -2.39 4.71 -2.09
CA ALA A 68 -1.84 3.67 -1.23
C ALA A 68 -0.53 3.16 -1.83
N VAL A 69 0.52 3.15 -1.03
CA VAL A 69 1.85 2.63 -1.38
C VAL A 69 2.13 1.43 -0.48
N ASP A 70 2.18 0.26 -1.09
CA ASP A 70 2.50 -0.98 -0.40
C ASP A 70 4.01 -1.11 -0.22
N GLU A 71 4.43 -1.78 0.86
CA GLU A 71 5.84 -1.95 1.22
C GLU A 71 6.61 -0.62 1.26
N PHE A 72 5.99 0.41 1.84
CA PHE A 72 6.50 1.78 1.85
C PHE A 72 7.94 1.92 2.36
N HIS A 73 8.35 1.02 3.26
CA HIS A 73 9.71 0.97 3.79
C HIS A 73 10.79 0.62 2.75
N THR A 74 10.40 0.04 1.61
CA THR A 74 11.34 -0.28 0.52
C THR A 74 11.76 0.95 -0.29
N PHE A 75 11.03 2.04 -0.16
CA PHE A 75 11.31 3.31 -0.82
C PHE A 75 12.22 4.17 0.05
N ASP A 76 13.47 3.76 0.22
CA ASP A 76 14.49 4.53 0.94
C ASP A 76 15.45 5.27 0.00
N GLY A 77 16.18 6.24 0.50
CA GLY A 77 17.20 6.98 -0.23
C GLY A 77 16.73 7.49 -1.60
N ALA A 78 17.40 7.05 -2.67
CA ALA A 78 17.11 7.50 -4.03
C ALA A 78 15.71 7.07 -4.50
N GLN A 79 15.24 5.88 -4.12
CA GLN A 79 13.92 5.39 -4.52
C GLN A 79 12.80 6.19 -3.84
N GLY A 80 12.98 6.57 -2.57
CA GLY A 80 12.06 7.46 -1.87
C GLY A 80 11.96 8.83 -2.54
N THR A 81 13.10 9.39 -2.93
CA THR A 81 13.14 10.64 -3.68
C THR A 81 12.43 10.55 -5.04
N ASP A 82 12.64 9.45 -5.77
CA ASP A 82 11.97 9.21 -7.05
C ASP A 82 10.45 9.11 -6.88
N LEU A 83 9.99 8.38 -5.86
CA LEU A 83 8.58 8.27 -5.53
C LEU A 83 7.98 9.65 -5.15
N ALA A 84 8.65 10.39 -4.29
CA ALA A 84 8.22 11.73 -3.89
C ALA A 84 8.07 12.68 -5.10
N CYS A 85 9.06 12.69 -6.00
CA CYS A 85 8.98 13.47 -7.24
C CYS A 85 7.84 13.02 -8.16
N LEU A 86 7.61 11.71 -8.25
CA LEU A 86 6.52 11.13 -9.03
C LEU A 86 5.16 11.57 -8.50
N LEU A 87 4.94 11.49 -7.18
CA LEU A 87 3.68 11.89 -6.55
C LEU A 87 3.41 13.38 -6.70
N ARG A 88 4.44 14.23 -6.56
CA ARG A 88 4.31 15.68 -6.84
C ARG A 88 3.93 15.96 -8.29
N ARG A 89 4.51 15.22 -9.26
CA ARG A 89 4.12 15.34 -10.68
C ARG A 89 2.69 14.87 -10.93
N LEU A 90 2.25 13.79 -10.28
CA LEU A 90 0.87 13.31 -10.36
C LEU A 90 -0.10 14.38 -9.85
N LYS A 91 0.13 14.91 -8.65
CA LYS A 91 -0.69 15.99 -8.07
C LYS A 91 -0.73 17.23 -8.97
N ALA A 92 0.43 17.66 -9.47
CA ALA A 92 0.52 18.81 -10.37
C ALA A 92 -0.26 18.57 -11.69
N ARG A 93 -0.16 17.36 -12.26
CA ARG A 93 -0.89 16.97 -13.47
C ARG A 93 -2.40 17.04 -13.27
N LEU A 94 -2.90 16.55 -12.14
CA LEU A 94 -4.31 16.50 -11.83
C LEU A 94 -4.83 17.82 -11.21
N GLY A 95 -3.92 18.70 -10.81
CA GLY A 95 -4.26 19.95 -10.11
C GLY A 95 -4.81 19.69 -8.70
N THR A 96 -4.43 18.59 -8.06
CA THR A 96 -4.91 18.18 -6.74
C THR A 96 -4.43 19.16 -5.67
N PRO A 97 -5.33 19.72 -4.85
CA PRO A 97 -4.94 20.63 -3.77
C PRO A 97 -4.10 19.93 -2.70
N LYS A 98 -3.24 20.71 -2.01
CA LYS A 98 -2.51 20.22 -0.83
C LYS A 98 -3.49 19.80 0.27
N ASN A 99 -3.17 18.76 1.01
CA ASN A 99 -3.96 18.19 2.11
C ASN A 99 -5.36 17.71 1.67
N HIS A 100 -5.51 17.37 0.38
CA HIS A 100 -6.73 16.79 -0.16
C HIS A 100 -6.68 15.25 -0.19
N LEU A 101 -5.49 14.69 -0.36
CA LEU A 101 -5.32 13.26 -0.51
C LEU A 101 -5.26 12.55 0.84
N CYS A 102 -5.96 11.44 0.96
CA CYS A 102 -5.70 10.44 1.98
C CYS A 102 -4.58 9.53 1.47
N CYS A 103 -3.38 9.70 2.03
CA CYS A 103 -2.21 8.91 1.67
C CYS A 103 -1.99 7.79 2.68
N ILE A 104 -1.74 6.58 2.19
CA ILE A 104 -1.58 5.37 3.00
C ILE A 104 -0.26 4.71 2.60
N GLY A 105 0.62 4.48 3.58
CA GLY A 105 1.81 3.65 3.42
C GLY A 105 1.65 2.38 4.25
N THR A 106 1.80 1.20 3.66
CA THR A 106 1.82 -0.06 4.40
C THR A 106 3.25 -0.56 4.59
N SER A 107 3.53 -1.20 5.71
CA SER A 107 4.85 -1.76 5.98
C SER A 107 4.76 -2.89 7.00
N ALA A 108 5.46 -3.99 6.74
CA ALA A 108 5.58 -5.09 7.69
C ALA A 108 6.69 -4.89 8.74
N THR A 109 7.65 -3.97 8.48
CA THR A 109 8.90 -3.87 9.25
C THR A 109 9.15 -2.50 9.89
N MET A 110 8.35 -1.47 9.58
CA MET A 110 8.54 -0.15 10.18
C MET A 110 7.86 -0.11 11.55
N GLY A 111 8.65 -0.18 12.60
CA GLY A 111 8.13 0.25 13.87
C GLY A 111 8.62 -0.45 15.11
N SER A 112 9.63 0.11 15.75
CA SER A 112 9.62 0.22 17.20
C SER A 112 8.72 1.39 17.58
N LYS A 113 8.05 1.33 18.76
CA LYS A 113 7.20 2.43 19.26
C LYS A 113 7.92 3.79 19.33
N ASP A 114 9.25 3.79 19.29
CA ASP A 114 10.10 4.99 19.37
C ASP A 114 10.35 5.69 18.02
N SER A 115 10.07 5.03 16.88
CA SER A 115 10.34 5.59 15.54
C SER A 115 9.12 6.26 14.88
N GLY A 116 8.01 6.41 15.60
CA GLY A 116 6.77 6.97 15.04
C GLY A 116 6.93 8.37 14.43
N GLN A 117 7.72 9.25 15.08
CA GLN A 117 7.97 10.59 14.56
C GLN A 117 8.80 10.58 13.27
N GLU A 118 9.80 9.70 13.18
CA GLU A 118 10.66 9.58 12.00
C GLU A 118 9.86 9.05 10.80
N ILE A 119 9.02 8.04 11.04
CA ILE A 119 8.12 7.47 10.03
C ILE A 119 7.16 8.54 9.50
N ARG A 120 6.58 9.34 10.39
CA ARG A 120 5.67 10.43 10.01
C ARG A 120 6.39 11.48 9.17
N ASN A 121 7.55 11.97 9.63
CA ASN A 121 8.34 12.95 8.88
C ASN A 121 8.69 12.43 7.47
N TYR A 122 9.05 11.15 7.37
CA TYR A 122 9.33 10.52 6.09
C TYR A 122 8.07 10.44 5.20
N ALA A 123 6.92 10.07 5.76
CA ALA A 123 5.66 10.05 5.02
C ALA A 123 5.26 11.46 4.54
N GLU A 124 5.39 12.47 5.37
CA GLU A 124 5.16 13.88 5.00
C GLU A 124 6.06 14.32 3.85
N GLU A 125 7.33 13.94 3.88
CA GLU A 125 8.28 14.27 2.81
C GLU A 125 7.93 13.57 1.49
N VAL A 126 7.60 12.27 1.54
CA VAL A 126 7.32 11.47 0.33
C VAL A 126 5.96 11.84 -0.26
N PHE A 127 4.92 11.87 0.55
CA PHE A 127 3.56 12.15 0.08
C PHE A 127 3.28 13.63 -0.15
N ASP A 128 4.07 14.53 0.43
CA ASP A 128 3.83 15.99 0.41
C ASP A 128 2.43 16.35 0.92
N GLU A 129 2.00 15.68 2.00
CA GLU A 129 0.76 15.86 2.74
C GLU A 129 1.08 15.90 4.23
N ASP A 130 0.22 16.55 5.03
CA ASP A 130 0.42 16.63 6.48
C ASP A 130 -0.19 15.39 7.16
N PHE A 131 0.51 14.84 8.16
CA PHE A 131 0.07 13.71 8.96
C PHE A 131 -0.01 14.12 10.44
N ASP A 132 -1.08 13.76 11.13
CA ASP A 132 -1.24 14.01 12.55
C ASP A 132 -0.54 12.97 13.44
N GLY A 133 -0.64 13.16 14.76
CA GLY A 133 -0.01 12.25 15.74
C GLY A 133 -0.62 10.85 15.77
N GLU A 134 -1.85 10.68 15.29
CA GLU A 134 -2.59 9.42 15.29
C GLU A 134 -2.53 8.70 13.94
N SER A 135 -1.82 9.28 12.97
CA SER A 135 -1.72 8.72 11.60
C SER A 135 -0.94 7.41 11.52
N ILE A 136 -0.20 7.02 12.58
CA ILE A 136 0.54 5.77 12.62
C ILE A 136 -0.30 4.71 13.30
N ILE A 137 -0.76 3.75 12.50
CA ILE A 137 -1.53 2.60 12.97
C ILE A 137 -0.58 1.42 13.09
N THR A 138 -0.40 0.92 14.30
CA THR A 138 0.38 -0.30 14.58
C THR A 138 -0.56 -1.44 14.94
N GLU A 139 -0.04 -2.67 14.85
CA GLU A 139 -0.78 -3.84 15.31
C GLU A 139 -1.06 -3.75 16.83
N ASP A 140 -2.26 -4.10 17.20
CA ASP A 140 -2.66 -4.31 18.59
C ASP A 140 -2.60 -5.81 18.86
N ARG A 141 -1.55 -6.24 19.55
CA ARG A 141 -1.36 -7.65 19.92
C ARG A 141 -1.79 -7.83 21.35
N LEU A 142 -2.76 -8.69 21.56
CA LEU A 142 -3.05 -9.20 22.88
C LEU A 142 -1.82 -9.96 23.40
N SER A 143 -1.43 -9.68 24.64
CA SER A 143 -0.44 -10.53 25.32
C SER A 143 -1.01 -11.95 25.45
N PRO A 144 -0.18 -12.99 25.58
CA PRO A 144 -0.68 -14.34 25.85
C PRO A 144 -1.62 -14.40 27.08
N PHE A 145 -1.39 -13.56 28.08
CA PHE A 145 -2.26 -13.48 29.26
C PHE A 145 -3.65 -12.91 28.90
N GLU A 146 -3.72 -11.82 28.16
CA GLU A 146 -4.98 -11.24 27.70
C GLU A 146 -5.74 -12.17 26.74
N PHE A 147 -5.01 -12.87 25.88
CA PHE A 147 -5.62 -13.83 24.94
C PHE A 147 -6.23 -15.04 25.65
N PHE A 148 -5.62 -15.47 26.77
CA PHE A 148 -6.06 -16.64 27.54
C PHE A 148 -6.88 -16.28 28.77
N GLU A 149 -7.20 -14.99 29.02
CA GLU A 149 -7.89 -14.52 30.24
C GLU A 149 -9.24 -15.20 30.45
N ASP A 150 -9.98 -15.48 29.37
CA ASP A 150 -11.29 -16.14 29.40
C ASP A 150 -11.23 -17.68 29.19
N ILE A 151 -10.05 -18.27 29.03
CA ILE A 151 -9.92 -19.71 28.81
C ILE A 151 -9.61 -20.38 30.15
N GLU A 152 -10.60 -21.09 30.71
CA GLU A 152 -10.36 -22.00 31.82
C GLU A 152 -9.41 -23.11 31.39
N THR A 153 -8.13 -22.95 31.74
CA THR A 153 -7.07 -23.95 31.46
C THR A 153 -7.08 -25.12 32.46
N THR A 154 -8.25 -25.49 32.92
CA THR A 154 -8.37 -26.64 33.83
C THR A 154 -7.99 -27.94 33.10
N GLY A 155 -6.80 -28.42 33.38
CA GLY A 155 -6.28 -29.69 32.87
C GLY A 155 -5.16 -29.62 31.82
N PHE A 156 -4.76 -28.46 31.36
CA PHE A 156 -3.61 -28.32 30.47
C PHE A 156 -2.33 -28.32 31.33
N LYS A 157 -1.52 -29.36 31.22
CA LYS A 157 -0.13 -29.32 31.70
C LYS A 157 0.73 -28.86 30.53
N PHE A 158 1.38 -27.71 30.68
CA PHE A 158 2.46 -27.37 29.75
C PHE A 158 3.49 -28.50 29.74
N PRO A 159 3.97 -28.92 28.57
CA PRO A 159 5.08 -29.85 28.50
C PRO A 159 6.27 -29.30 29.31
N SER A 160 6.93 -30.15 30.03
CA SER A 160 8.17 -29.77 30.75
C SER A 160 9.23 -29.36 29.71
N ASP A 161 10.25 -28.60 30.14
CA ASP A 161 11.34 -28.20 29.24
C ASP A 161 12.02 -29.44 28.61
N GLU A 162 12.02 -30.59 29.28
CA GLU A 162 12.52 -31.87 28.75
C GLU A 162 11.60 -32.41 27.62
N ASP A 163 10.29 -32.22 27.70
CA ASP A 163 9.37 -32.67 26.68
C ASP A 163 9.41 -31.73 25.45
N ALA A 164 9.68 -30.44 25.67
CA ALA A 164 9.86 -29.46 24.59
C ALA A 164 11.14 -29.75 23.77
N ILE A 165 12.21 -30.16 24.44
CA ILE A 165 13.48 -30.55 23.79
C ILE A 165 13.25 -31.81 22.92
N LYS A 166 12.54 -32.82 23.44
CA LYS A 166 12.23 -34.04 22.68
C LYS A 166 11.37 -33.76 21.44
N LEU A 167 10.44 -32.77 21.48
CA LEU A 167 9.63 -32.40 20.32
C LEU A 167 10.47 -31.73 19.23
N GLN A 168 11.54 -31.02 19.57
CA GLN A 168 12.47 -30.45 18.59
C GLN A 168 13.32 -31.48 17.86
N GLU A 169 13.57 -32.66 18.47
CA GLU A 169 14.33 -33.74 17.83
C GLU A 169 13.50 -34.53 16.81
N TYR A 170 12.17 -34.36 16.77
CA TYR A 170 11.25 -35.02 15.84
C TYR A 170 10.71 -34.10 14.73
N ALA A 171 11.13 -32.82 14.67
CA ALA A 171 10.74 -31.84 13.66
C ALA A 171 11.87 -31.64 12.63
#